data_9cfd1851fb14eabfa6e564ad33457d1e
#
_entry.id   9cfd1851fb14eabfa6e564ad33457d1e
#
_cell.length_a   1.000
_cell.length_b   1.000
_cell.length_c   1.000
_cell.angle_alpha   90.00
_cell.angle_beta   90.00
_cell.angle_gamma   90.00
#
_symmetry.space_group_name_H-M   'P 1'
#
loop_
_entity.id
_entity.type
_entity.pdbx_description
1 polymer ?
#
loop_
_entity_poly.entity_id
_entity_poly.type
_entity_poly.pdbx_seq_one_letter_code
_entity_poly.pdbx_strand_id
1 'polypeptide(L)'
;PSYRYDLNIHADYIEEIARLYGYDNIPVVSEKISIEPSKTYAPFKTINKIEQYLYDISYSECINYSFVNDDSLENFTWDNKEFTNHYKISNYMSLEQNKLRSNLTASLIKNIEFNNNANSEKSYRFYEISNVFDGKLDQVLTCVVSGDKQDENWASKKQKFDKYDLTTVVEDIGKIFGIAKSELKYVIKEIKCNKKQYIALTLSIKDLINKIQNIKTEKFINYSKLPYIRRDLSFLIGVSVRYESILKLIEETNVH
;
A
#
# COMPACT_ATOMS: atom_id res chain seq x y z
N PRO A 1 13.01 -55.64 1.60
CA PRO A 1 13.50 -56.50 2.70
C PRO A 1 13.28 -55.82 4.02
N SER A 2 12.93 -56.58 5.07
CA SER A 2 12.59 -56.04 6.39
C SER A 2 13.73 -55.33 7.13
N TYR A 3 14.95 -55.43 6.64
CA TYR A 3 16.13 -54.73 7.17
C TYR A 3 16.39 -53.38 6.55
N ARG A 4 15.68 -53.01 5.44
CA ARG A 4 15.74 -51.72 4.80
C ARG A 4 14.53 -50.89 5.20
N TYR A 5 14.69 -50.10 6.25
CA TYR A 5 13.61 -49.27 6.82
C TYR A 5 13.38 -47.98 5.99
N ASP A 6 14.28 -47.70 5.10
CA ASP A 6 14.32 -46.53 4.21
C ASP A 6 13.52 -46.73 2.92
N LEU A 7 13.15 -47.98 2.54
CA LEU A 7 12.44 -48.27 1.30
C LEU A 7 10.93 -48.37 1.53
N ASN A 8 10.25 -47.23 1.52
CA ASN A 8 8.83 -47.15 1.86
C ASN A 8 7.94 -46.75 0.67
N ILE A 9 8.46 -45.98 -0.28
CA ILE A 9 7.72 -45.48 -1.42
C ILE A 9 8.38 -45.92 -2.74
N HIS A 10 7.64 -45.80 -3.86
CA HIS A 10 8.16 -46.18 -5.17
C HIS A 10 9.44 -45.43 -5.56
N ALA A 11 9.58 -44.16 -5.15
CA ALA A 11 10.76 -43.36 -5.44
C ALA A 11 12.04 -43.97 -4.84
N ASP A 12 11.97 -44.56 -3.63
CA ASP A 12 13.10 -45.17 -2.97
C ASP A 12 13.62 -46.37 -3.77
N TYR A 13 12.71 -47.19 -4.33
CA TYR A 13 13.10 -48.30 -5.19
C TYR A 13 13.67 -47.84 -6.51
N ILE A 14 13.15 -46.75 -7.10
CA ILE A 14 13.67 -46.15 -8.32
C ILE A 14 15.10 -45.64 -8.08
N GLU A 15 15.35 -45.00 -6.96
CA GLU A 15 16.67 -44.52 -6.55
C GLU A 15 17.69 -45.69 -6.48
N GLU A 16 17.36 -46.78 -5.80
CA GLU A 16 18.22 -47.93 -5.66
C GLU A 16 18.53 -48.57 -7.03
N ILE A 17 17.53 -48.69 -7.91
CA ILE A 17 17.72 -49.21 -9.27
C ILE A 17 18.61 -48.29 -10.06
N ALA A 18 18.38 -46.97 -10.03
CA ALA A 18 19.15 -45.96 -10.74
C ALA A 18 20.61 -45.96 -10.26
N ARG A 19 20.85 -46.08 -8.97
CA ARG A 19 22.17 -46.17 -8.35
C ARG A 19 22.95 -47.38 -8.83
N LEU A 20 22.32 -48.55 -8.90
CA LEU A 20 22.93 -49.80 -9.37
C LEU A 20 23.14 -49.81 -10.88
N TYR A 21 22.22 -49.21 -11.65
CA TYR A 21 22.31 -49.07 -13.09
C TYR A 21 23.42 -48.08 -13.49
N GLY A 22 23.64 -47.06 -12.64
CA GLY A 22 24.56 -45.95 -12.87
C GLY A 22 23.82 -44.75 -13.46
N TYR A 23 23.86 -43.62 -12.76
CA TYR A 23 23.22 -42.38 -13.23
C TYR A 23 23.72 -41.90 -14.59
N ASP A 24 24.98 -42.12 -14.89
CA ASP A 24 25.60 -41.77 -16.19
C ASP A 24 24.99 -42.53 -17.36
N ASN A 25 24.36 -43.69 -17.10
CA ASN A 25 23.71 -44.50 -18.14
C ASN A 25 22.26 -44.05 -18.40
N ILE A 26 21.74 -43.11 -17.62
CA ILE A 26 20.38 -42.59 -17.79
C ILE A 26 20.43 -41.47 -18.85
N PRO A 27 19.72 -41.63 -20.00
CA PRO A 27 19.78 -40.64 -21.05
C PRO A 27 19.12 -39.33 -20.61
N VAL A 28 19.77 -38.20 -20.89
CA VAL A 28 19.19 -36.88 -20.69
C VAL A 28 18.12 -36.65 -21.76
N VAL A 29 16.88 -36.60 -21.33
CA VAL A 29 15.74 -36.29 -22.20
C VAL A 29 15.31 -34.84 -21.97
N SER A 30 15.46 -34.03 -23.02
CA SER A 30 14.90 -32.66 -23.01
C SER A 30 13.40 -32.73 -23.30
N GLU A 31 12.59 -32.43 -22.30
CA GLU A 31 11.16 -32.30 -22.52
C GLU A 31 10.85 -31.06 -23.37
N LYS A 32 10.06 -31.25 -24.41
CA LYS A 32 9.54 -30.13 -25.20
C LYS A 32 8.34 -29.53 -24.43
N ILE A 33 8.58 -28.47 -23.68
CA ILE A 33 7.55 -27.75 -22.99
C ILE A 33 7.07 -26.61 -23.88
N SER A 34 5.76 -26.54 -24.14
CA SER A 34 5.17 -25.36 -24.76
C SER A 34 5.21 -24.21 -23.77
N ILE A 35 5.99 -23.18 -24.07
CA ILE A 35 6.06 -21.98 -23.22
C ILE A 35 4.85 -21.12 -23.57
N GLU A 36 3.81 -21.23 -22.79
CA GLU A 36 2.71 -20.27 -22.83
C GLU A 36 3.03 -19.12 -21.86
N PRO A 37 2.95 -17.85 -22.31
CA PRO A 37 3.16 -16.73 -21.40
C PRO A 37 2.09 -16.76 -20.30
N SER A 38 2.53 -16.85 -19.06
CA SER A 38 1.61 -16.81 -17.92
C SER A 38 0.89 -15.46 -17.88
N LYS A 39 -0.42 -15.48 -17.66
CA LYS A 39 -1.16 -14.25 -17.40
C LYS A 39 -0.67 -13.66 -16.09
N THR A 40 -0.06 -12.48 -16.16
CA THR A 40 0.37 -11.77 -14.94
C THR A 40 -0.83 -11.56 -14.02
N TYR A 41 -0.71 -11.99 -12.78
CA TYR A 41 -1.75 -11.84 -11.78
C TYR A 41 -2.15 -10.37 -11.62
N ALA A 42 -3.44 -10.06 -11.83
CA ALA A 42 -3.92 -8.68 -11.88
C ALA A 42 -3.59 -7.83 -10.62
N PRO A 43 -3.70 -8.37 -9.39
CA PRO A 43 -3.27 -7.66 -8.19
C PRO A 43 -1.81 -7.22 -8.21
N PHE A 44 -0.90 -8.06 -8.71
CA PHE A 44 0.51 -7.74 -8.83
C PHE A 44 0.75 -6.53 -9.76
N LYS A 45 0.07 -6.48 -10.91
CA LYS A 45 0.15 -5.32 -11.81
C LYS A 45 -0.35 -4.03 -11.15
N THR A 46 -1.39 -4.13 -10.32
CA THR A 46 -1.95 -3.00 -9.60
C THR A 46 -0.95 -2.47 -8.57
N ILE A 47 -0.37 -3.36 -7.76
CA ILE A 47 0.62 -3.01 -6.76
C ILE A 47 1.84 -2.35 -7.42
N ASN A 48 2.41 -2.97 -8.46
CA ASN A 48 3.58 -2.40 -9.15
C ASN A 48 3.33 -0.99 -9.71
N LYS A 49 2.12 -0.70 -10.20
CA LYS A 49 1.79 0.66 -10.67
C LYS A 49 1.75 1.67 -9.52
N ILE A 50 1.25 1.26 -8.35
CA ILE A 50 1.22 2.11 -7.16
C ILE A 50 2.65 2.35 -6.66
N GLU A 51 3.46 1.31 -6.58
CA GLU A 51 4.87 1.39 -6.15
C GLU A 51 5.67 2.30 -7.08
N GLN A 52 5.50 2.15 -8.40
CA GLN A 52 6.16 3.01 -9.37
C GLN A 52 5.75 4.47 -9.19
N TYR A 53 4.46 4.75 -9.01
CA TYR A 53 3.97 6.10 -8.75
C TYR A 53 4.58 6.69 -7.46
N LEU A 54 4.58 5.93 -6.37
CA LEU A 54 5.16 6.37 -5.09
C LEU A 54 6.66 6.63 -5.20
N TYR A 55 7.39 5.78 -5.92
CA TYR A 55 8.80 5.98 -6.24
C TYR A 55 9.02 7.29 -7.01
N ASP A 56 8.21 7.56 -8.04
CA ASP A 56 8.32 8.76 -8.88
C ASP A 56 8.11 10.06 -8.08
N ILE A 57 7.29 10.01 -7.02
CA ILE A 57 7.08 11.14 -6.10
C ILE A 57 7.97 11.08 -4.83
N SER A 58 9.07 10.30 -4.90
CA SER A 58 10.11 10.23 -3.88
C SER A 58 9.66 9.65 -2.54
N TYR A 59 8.78 8.66 -2.54
CA TYR A 59 8.54 7.83 -1.36
C TYR A 59 9.51 6.66 -1.33
N SER A 60 9.97 6.31 -0.13
CA SER A 60 10.80 5.13 0.12
C SER A 60 9.97 4.00 0.71
N GLU A 61 10.14 2.81 0.17
CA GLU A 61 9.51 1.61 0.70
C GLU A 61 10.13 1.19 2.02
N CYS A 62 9.28 0.76 2.95
CA CYS A 62 9.68 0.09 4.18
C CYS A 62 9.06 -1.30 4.23
N ILE A 63 9.82 -2.27 4.71
CA ILE A 63 9.35 -3.63 4.96
C ILE A 63 9.54 -3.92 6.45
N ASN A 64 8.43 -4.10 7.16
CA ASN A 64 8.41 -4.30 8.60
C ASN A 64 7.86 -5.68 8.97
N TYR A 65 8.25 -6.16 10.16
CA TYR A 65 7.70 -7.40 10.71
C TYR A 65 6.21 -7.29 10.97
N SER A 66 5.51 -8.41 10.79
CA SER A 66 4.07 -8.50 11.09
C SER A 66 3.78 -8.60 12.60
N PHE A 67 4.80 -8.82 13.41
CA PHE A 67 4.70 -8.91 14.86
C PHE A 67 5.06 -7.56 15.50
N VAL A 68 4.24 -7.15 16.44
CA VAL A 68 4.38 -5.88 17.18
C VAL A 68 4.16 -6.11 18.67
N ASN A 69 4.55 -5.13 19.49
CA ASN A 69 4.25 -5.12 20.91
C ASN A 69 3.04 -4.22 21.23
N ASP A 70 2.55 -4.33 22.47
CA ASP A 70 1.45 -3.51 22.98
C ASP A 70 1.78 -2.01 22.92
N ASP A 71 2.99 -1.60 23.35
CA ASP A 71 3.41 -0.21 23.43
C ASP A 71 3.40 0.51 22.07
N SER A 72 3.62 -0.23 20.97
CA SER A 72 3.60 0.35 19.63
C SER A 72 2.21 0.75 19.16
N LEU A 73 1.15 0.27 19.83
CA LEU A 73 -0.23 0.53 19.49
C LEU A 73 -0.87 1.55 20.43
N GLU A 74 -0.48 1.55 21.71
CA GLU A 74 -1.05 2.42 22.77
C GLU A 74 -0.53 3.85 22.72
N ASN A 75 0.71 4.05 22.24
CA ASN A 75 1.30 5.39 22.11
C ASN A 75 0.69 6.23 20.98
N PHE A 76 -0.11 5.60 20.11
CA PHE A 76 -0.87 6.27 19.07
C PHE A 76 -2.34 6.29 19.47
N THR A 77 -2.79 7.38 20.11
CA THR A 77 -4.21 7.62 20.36
C THR A 77 -4.96 7.71 19.03
N TRP A 78 -5.44 6.56 18.61
CA TRP A 78 -6.37 6.44 17.51
C TRP A 78 -7.76 6.76 18.06
N ASP A 79 -8.33 7.90 17.70
CA ASP A 79 -9.69 8.28 18.09
C ASP A 79 -10.79 7.36 17.50
N ASN A 80 -10.42 6.29 16.82
CA ASN A 80 -11.36 5.33 16.26
C ASN A 80 -11.16 3.94 16.88
N LYS A 81 -12.21 3.48 17.54
CA LYS A 81 -12.37 2.12 18.11
C LYS A 81 -12.33 0.99 17.05
N GLU A 82 -12.02 1.29 15.79
CA GLU A 82 -12.11 0.34 14.68
C GLU A 82 -10.96 -0.69 14.62
N PHE A 83 -9.89 -0.51 15.40
CA PHE A 83 -8.71 -1.41 15.36
C PHE A 83 -8.45 -2.08 16.71
N THR A 84 -9.47 -2.66 17.32
CA THR A 84 -9.37 -3.22 18.69
C THR A 84 -9.11 -4.72 18.77
N ASN A 85 -9.18 -5.44 17.67
CA ASN A 85 -8.94 -6.88 17.67
C ASN A 85 -7.47 -7.19 17.41
N HIS A 86 -6.69 -7.24 18.48
CA HIS A 86 -5.30 -7.65 18.40
C HIS A 86 -5.18 -9.16 18.63
N TYR A 87 -4.68 -9.87 17.61
CA TYR A 87 -4.35 -11.28 17.77
C TYR A 87 -3.07 -11.43 18.58
N LYS A 88 -3.21 -11.94 19.81
CA LYS A 88 -2.06 -12.32 20.64
C LYS A 88 -1.48 -13.65 20.17
N ILE A 89 -0.16 -13.75 20.21
CA ILE A 89 0.57 -14.97 19.92
C ILE A 89 0.76 -15.72 21.23
N SER A 90 0.34 -16.99 21.29
CA SER A 90 0.40 -17.78 22.53
C SER A 90 1.84 -18.16 22.93
N ASN A 91 2.73 -18.33 21.96
CA ASN A 91 4.12 -18.77 22.14
C ASN A 91 5.10 -17.78 21.51
N TYR A 92 4.97 -16.49 21.82
CA TYR A 92 5.87 -15.47 21.32
C TYR A 92 7.32 -15.67 21.81
N MET A 93 8.28 -15.35 20.95
CA MET A 93 9.72 -15.46 21.28
C MET A 93 10.24 -14.25 22.07
N SER A 94 9.61 -13.08 21.94
CA SER A 94 9.97 -11.84 22.59
C SER A 94 8.73 -11.06 22.96
N LEU A 95 8.76 -10.32 24.08
CA LEU A 95 7.71 -9.40 24.50
C LEU A 95 7.46 -8.30 23.46
N GLU A 96 8.47 -7.97 22.67
CA GLU A 96 8.37 -6.98 21.60
C GLU A 96 7.61 -7.48 20.36
N GLN A 97 7.32 -8.79 20.29
CA GLN A 97 6.71 -9.46 19.14
C GLN A 97 5.55 -10.38 19.58
N ASN A 98 4.71 -9.91 20.47
CA ASN A 98 3.67 -10.71 21.11
C ASN A 98 2.29 -10.61 20.42
N LYS A 99 2.14 -9.72 19.43
CA LYS A 99 0.87 -9.49 18.71
C LYS A 99 1.07 -9.38 17.20
N LEU A 100 0.02 -9.69 16.45
CA LEU A 100 -0.05 -9.35 15.03
C LEU A 100 -0.48 -7.90 14.85
N ARG A 101 0.16 -7.20 13.91
CA ARG A 101 -0.14 -5.80 13.61
C ARG A 101 -1.54 -5.62 13.00
N SER A 102 -2.30 -4.68 13.52
CA SER A 102 -3.60 -4.27 12.97
C SER A 102 -3.49 -3.12 11.96
N ASN A 103 -2.36 -2.41 11.95
CA ASN A 103 -2.05 -1.32 11.02
C ASN A 103 -0.55 -1.23 10.75
N LEU A 104 -0.15 -0.49 9.72
CA LEU A 104 1.26 -0.30 9.33
C LEU A 104 1.85 1.02 9.88
N THR A 105 1.01 1.92 10.33
CA THR A 105 1.41 3.30 10.70
C THR A 105 2.42 3.32 11.83
N ALA A 106 2.20 2.51 12.87
CA ALA A 106 3.09 2.46 14.03
C ALA A 106 4.53 2.03 13.64
N SER A 107 4.65 1.04 12.77
CA SER A 107 5.95 0.56 12.27
C SER A 107 6.64 1.61 11.42
N LEU A 108 5.91 2.30 10.53
CA LEU A 108 6.46 3.37 9.70
C LEU A 108 6.91 4.57 10.52
N ILE A 109 6.18 4.95 11.58
CA ILE A 109 6.61 6.02 12.48
C ILE A 109 7.88 5.62 13.24
N LYS A 110 7.99 4.36 13.71
CA LYS A 110 9.23 3.86 14.31
C LYS A 110 10.42 3.95 13.35
N ASN A 111 10.21 3.63 12.06
CA ASN A 111 11.23 3.78 11.03
C ASN A 111 11.66 5.25 10.88
N ILE A 112 10.71 6.19 10.88
CA ILE A 112 11.04 7.63 10.83
C ILE A 112 11.80 8.05 12.07
N GLU A 113 11.38 7.62 13.27
CA GLU A 113 12.06 7.96 14.52
C GLU A 113 13.50 7.40 14.55
N PHE A 114 13.68 6.16 14.10
CA PHE A 114 15.00 5.53 14.00
C PHE A 114 15.91 6.31 13.05
N ASN A 115 15.45 6.61 11.84
CA ASN A 115 16.22 7.37 10.85
C ASN A 115 16.51 8.80 11.31
N ASN A 116 15.55 9.45 11.96
CA ASN A 116 15.73 10.80 12.48
C ASN A 116 16.78 10.87 13.62
N ASN A 117 16.99 9.80 14.36
CA ASN A 117 18.01 9.71 15.38
C ASN A 117 19.39 9.37 14.80
N ALA A 118 19.42 8.67 13.68
CA ALA A 118 20.65 8.27 12.99
C ALA A 118 21.17 9.32 12.01
N ASN A 119 20.28 10.09 11.40
CA ASN A 119 20.56 11.03 10.32
C ASN A 119 20.06 12.44 10.65
N SER A 120 20.68 13.44 10.02
CA SER A 120 20.22 14.84 10.09
C SER A 120 19.06 15.17 9.15
N GLU A 121 18.53 14.20 8.42
CA GLU A 121 17.40 14.40 7.53
C GLU A 121 16.17 14.85 8.31
N LYS A 122 15.44 15.79 7.73
CA LYS A 122 14.26 16.39 8.34
C LYS A 122 12.97 16.12 7.55
N SER A 123 13.08 15.39 6.44
CA SER A 123 11.98 15.09 5.53
C SER A 123 11.89 13.61 5.28
N TYR A 124 10.74 13.02 5.59
CA TYR A 124 10.50 11.60 5.44
C TYR A 124 9.21 11.36 4.68
N ARG A 125 9.27 10.50 3.67
CA ARG A 125 8.15 9.96 2.90
C ARG A 125 8.30 8.47 2.81
N PHE A 126 7.69 7.75 3.74
CA PHE A 126 7.77 6.30 3.82
C PHE A 126 6.44 5.67 3.47
N TYR A 127 6.49 4.52 2.80
CA TYR A 127 5.31 3.71 2.55
C TYR A 127 5.58 2.21 2.77
N GLU A 128 4.51 1.48 3.00
CA GLU A 128 4.51 0.01 3.04
C GLU A 128 3.21 -0.50 2.44
N ILE A 129 3.30 -1.52 1.57
CA ILE A 129 2.15 -2.28 1.08
C ILE A 129 2.24 -3.67 1.67
N SER A 130 1.36 -3.98 2.62
CA SER A 130 1.45 -5.26 3.32
C SER A 130 0.13 -5.66 3.98
N ASN A 131 0.14 -6.87 4.54
CA ASN A 131 -1.00 -7.42 5.25
C ASN A 131 -1.13 -6.84 6.66
N VAL A 132 -2.38 -6.59 7.06
CA VAL A 132 -2.79 -6.24 8.41
C VAL A 132 -3.83 -7.25 8.91
N PHE A 133 -3.90 -7.41 10.23
CA PHE A 133 -4.69 -8.44 10.91
C PHE A 133 -5.67 -7.76 11.88
N ASP A 134 -6.76 -7.25 11.35
CA ASP A 134 -7.83 -6.62 12.15
C ASP A 134 -9.14 -7.39 11.95
N GLY A 135 -9.28 -8.50 12.67
CA GLY A 135 -10.43 -9.40 12.54
C GLY A 135 -10.51 -10.13 11.20
N LYS A 136 -9.92 -9.58 10.15
CA LYS A 136 -9.77 -10.16 8.81
C LYS A 136 -8.40 -9.82 8.27
N LEU A 137 -7.86 -10.72 7.46
CA LEU A 137 -6.65 -10.43 6.68
C LEU A 137 -7.02 -9.42 5.58
N ASP A 138 -6.39 -8.26 5.61
CA ASP A 138 -6.53 -7.25 4.55
C ASP A 138 -5.15 -6.76 4.11
N GLN A 139 -5.00 -6.44 2.83
CA GLN A 139 -3.81 -5.83 2.29
C GLN A 139 -4.05 -4.33 2.14
N VAL A 140 -3.17 -3.54 2.74
CA VAL A 140 -3.28 -2.08 2.73
C VAL A 140 -1.99 -1.43 2.26
N LEU A 141 -2.13 -0.28 1.61
CA LEU A 141 -1.08 0.70 1.45
C LEU A 141 -1.15 1.66 2.64
N THR A 142 -0.03 1.89 3.30
CA THR A 142 0.10 3.00 4.26
C THR A 142 1.26 3.89 3.84
N CYS A 143 1.01 5.20 3.73
CA CYS A 143 2.03 6.21 3.53
C CYS A 143 2.12 7.08 4.79
N VAL A 144 3.33 7.37 5.25
CA VAL A 144 3.57 8.29 6.37
C VAL A 144 4.57 9.35 5.94
N VAL A 145 4.22 10.61 6.20
CA VAL A 145 5.11 11.75 5.96
C VAL A 145 5.36 12.50 7.26
N SER A 146 6.56 13.04 7.39
CA SER A 146 6.95 13.87 8.54
C SER A 146 8.05 14.86 8.15
N GLY A 147 8.04 16.01 8.80
CA GLY A 147 9.06 17.04 8.62
C GLY A 147 8.72 18.03 7.51
N ASP A 148 9.71 18.38 6.72
CA ASP A 148 9.61 19.44 5.74
C ASP A 148 9.40 18.86 4.33
N LYS A 149 8.36 19.32 3.65
CA LYS A 149 8.08 18.97 2.25
C LYS A 149 9.12 19.55 1.31
N GLN A 150 9.53 20.76 1.62
CA GLN A 150 10.51 21.53 0.85
C GLN A 150 11.36 22.36 1.79
N ASP A 151 12.68 22.24 1.63
CA ASP A 151 13.63 23.10 2.33
C ASP A 151 13.60 24.53 1.77
N GLU A 152 13.98 25.46 2.62
CA GLU A 152 14.13 26.85 2.21
C GLU A 152 15.21 26.99 1.15
N ASN A 153 14.88 27.69 0.06
CA ASN A 153 15.80 28.01 -1.00
C ASN A 153 15.57 29.44 -1.49
N TRP A 154 16.37 29.89 -2.45
CA TRP A 154 16.29 31.27 -2.98
C TRP A 154 14.91 31.64 -3.57
N ALA A 155 14.13 30.66 -4.03
CA ALA A 155 12.85 30.88 -4.70
C ALA A 155 11.64 30.63 -3.79
N SER A 156 11.78 29.86 -2.71
CA SER A 156 10.67 29.43 -1.87
C SER A 156 11.03 29.32 -0.40
N LYS A 157 10.05 29.67 0.45
CA LYS A 157 10.14 29.45 1.90
C LYS A 157 9.96 27.96 2.22
N LYS A 158 10.49 27.57 3.36
CA LYS A 158 10.31 26.25 3.94
C LYS A 158 8.81 25.89 4.07
N GLN A 159 8.44 24.72 3.58
CA GLN A 159 7.08 24.20 3.66
C GLN A 159 7.07 22.87 4.40
N LYS A 160 6.09 22.69 5.28
CA LYS A 160 5.84 21.42 5.96
C LYS A 160 4.80 20.60 5.20
N PHE A 161 4.83 19.29 5.42
CA PHE A 161 3.76 18.43 4.95
C PHE A 161 2.44 18.77 5.62
N ASP A 162 1.36 18.64 4.85
CA ASP A 162 0.00 18.75 5.33
C ASP A 162 -0.88 17.58 4.83
N LYS A 163 -2.12 17.53 5.28
CA LYS A 163 -3.05 16.47 4.87
C LYS A 163 -3.35 16.45 3.38
N TYR A 164 -3.20 17.57 2.70
CA TYR A 164 -3.49 17.68 1.27
C TYR A 164 -2.42 16.99 0.43
N ASP A 165 -1.18 16.90 0.93
CA ASP A 165 -0.13 16.14 0.25
C ASP A 165 -0.52 14.66 0.12
N LEU A 166 -1.06 14.06 1.18
CA LEU A 166 -1.55 12.68 1.13
C LEU A 166 -2.90 12.55 0.41
N THR A 167 -3.72 13.61 0.42
CA THR A 167 -4.94 13.65 -0.39
C THR A 167 -4.62 13.57 -1.87
N THR A 168 -3.58 14.29 -2.32
CA THR A 168 -3.09 14.22 -3.70
C THR A 168 -2.66 12.79 -4.07
N VAL A 169 -1.98 12.08 -3.17
CA VAL A 169 -1.61 10.66 -3.41
C VAL A 169 -2.85 9.81 -3.70
N VAL A 170 -3.93 9.98 -2.93
CA VAL A 170 -5.18 9.24 -3.16
C VAL A 170 -5.81 9.62 -4.51
N GLU A 171 -5.84 10.91 -4.83
CA GLU A 171 -6.40 11.40 -6.10
C GLU A 171 -5.62 10.87 -7.31
N ASP A 172 -4.30 10.85 -7.22
CA ASP A 172 -3.47 10.38 -8.32
C ASP A 172 -3.54 8.85 -8.48
N ILE A 173 -3.59 8.10 -7.39
CA ILE A 173 -3.91 6.66 -7.45
C ILE A 173 -5.28 6.46 -8.12
N GLY A 174 -6.28 7.24 -7.74
CA GLY A 174 -7.59 7.21 -8.39
C GLY A 174 -7.50 7.45 -9.90
N LYS A 175 -6.78 8.49 -10.34
CA LYS A 175 -6.57 8.82 -11.77
C LYS A 175 -5.85 7.69 -12.53
N ILE A 176 -4.82 7.07 -11.94
CA ILE A 176 -4.07 5.96 -12.54
C ILE A 176 -5.00 4.80 -12.90
N PHE A 177 -6.02 4.57 -12.09
CA PHE A 177 -6.95 3.46 -12.27
C PHE A 177 -8.34 3.88 -12.77
N GLY A 178 -8.59 5.15 -13.05
CA GLY A 178 -9.88 5.65 -13.52
C GLY A 178 -10.99 5.58 -12.47
N ILE A 179 -10.65 5.71 -11.17
CA ILE A 179 -11.57 5.64 -10.04
C ILE A 179 -11.65 7.00 -9.36
N ALA A 180 -12.87 7.49 -9.12
CA ALA A 180 -13.05 8.73 -8.39
C ALA A 180 -12.57 8.59 -6.94
N LYS A 181 -11.92 9.64 -6.39
CA LYS A 181 -11.45 9.67 -5.00
C LYS A 181 -12.55 9.30 -3.99
N SER A 182 -13.78 9.75 -4.23
CA SER A 182 -14.95 9.47 -3.38
C SER A 182 -15.31 7.98 -3.29
N GLU A 183 -14.88 7.20 -4.25
CA GLU A 183 -15.11 5.75 -4.28
C GLU A 183 -14.01 4.97 -3.57
N LEU A 184 -12.83 5.56 -3.36
CA LEU A 184 -11.72 4.89 -2.71
C LEU A 184 -11.94 4.79 -1.19
N LYS A 185 -11.66 3.62 -0.64
CA LYS A 185 -11.70 3.39 0.81
C LYS A 185 -10.33 3.74 1.41
N TYR A 186 -10.23 4.94 1.97
CA TYR A 186 -9.00 5.43 2.59
C TYR A 186 -9.28 6.23 3.86
N VAL A 187 -8.24 6.42 4.67
CA VAL A 187 -8.25 7.26 5.87
C VAL A 187 -6.96 8.07 5.91
N ILE A 188 -7.06 9.37 6.19
CA ILE A 188 -5.91 10.25 6.46
C ILE A 188 -6.03 10.74 7.90
N LYS A 189 -4.92 10.62 8.66
CA LYS A 189 -4.86 11.05 10.06
C LYS A 189 -3.61 11.87 10.32
N GLU A 190 -3.77 12.90 11.15
CA GLU A 190 -2.66 13.63 11.75
C GLU A 190 -2.37 13.03 13.12
N ILE A 191 -1.12 12.69 13.36
CA ILE A 191 -0.67 12.00 14.57
C ILE A 191 0.40 12.85 15.24
N LYS A 192 0.24 13.10 16.52
CA LYS A 192 1.26 13.76 17.33
C LYS A 192 1.87 12.77 18.30
N CYS A 193 3.16 12.52 18.15
CA CYS A 193 3.93 11.65 19.02
C CYS A 193 5.29 12.28 19.33
N ASN A 194 5.75 12.22 20.58
CA ASN A 194 7.06 12.73 20.99
C ASN A 194 7.37 14.17 20.51
N LYS A 195 6.37 15.07 20.60
CA LYS A 195 6.43 16.47 20.11
C LYS A 195 6.64 16.63 18.60
N LYS A 196 6.53 15.57 17.83
CA LYS A 196 6.59 15.57 16.37
C LYS A 196 5.20 15.33 15.77
N GLN A 197 5.02 15.83 14.55
CA GLN A 197 3.79 15.63 13.79
C GLN A 197 4.07 14.68 12.62
N TYR A 198 3.19 13.71 12.48
CA TYR A 198 3.16 12.74 11.39
C TYR A 198 1.81 12.82 10.72
N ILE A 199 1.78 12.60 9.42
CA ILE A 199 0.53 12.47 8.68
C ILE A 199 0.56 11.11 8.01
N ALA A 200 -0.48 10.32 8.23
CA ALA A 200 -0.59 8.97 7.74
C ALA A 200 -1.82 8.82 6.83
N LEU A 201 -1.62 8.19 5.70
CA LEU A 201 -2.66 7.70 4.79
C LEU A 201 -2.70 6.19 4.88
N THR A 202 -3.89 5.60 5.00
CA THR A 202 -4.11 4.16 4.81
C THR A 202 -5.19 3.95 3.75
N LEU A 203 -4.90 3.13 2.75
CA LEU A 203 -5.79 2.80 1.62
C LEU A 203 -5.91 1.28 1.50
N SER A 204 -7.14 0.76 1.36
CA SER A 204 -7.37 -0.68 1.15
C SER A 204 -7.03 -1.09 -0.28
N ILE A 205 -6.00 -1.90 -0.44
CA ILE A 205 -5.59 -2.46 -1.74
C ILE A 205 -6.62 -3.47 -2.24
N LYS A 206 -7.19 -4.26 -1.35
CA LYS A 206 -8.23 -5.23 -1.70
C LYS A 206 -9.47 -4.56 -2.29
N ASP A 207 -9.94 -3.48 -1.67
CA ASP A 207 -11.08 -2.71 -2.19
C ASP A 207 -10.76 -2.09 -3.55
N LEU A 208 -9.57 -1.51 -3.69
CA LEU A 208 -9.08 -0.95 -4.95
C LEU A 208 -9.07 -1.99 -6.08
N ILE A 209 -8.48 -3.17 -5.85
CA ILE A 209 -8.42 -4.25 -6.84
C ILE A 209 -9.81 -4.70 -7.27
N ASN A 210 -10.72 -4.85 -6.32
CA ASN A 210 -12.11 -5.23 -6.61
C ASN A 210 -12.81 -4.19 -7.51
N LYS A 211 -12.53 -2.91 -7.29
CA LYS A 211 -13.09 -1.83 -8.13
C LYS A 211 -12.50 -1.82 -9.51
N ILE A 212 -11.19 -1.98 -9.64
CA ILE A 212 -10.51 -2.03 -10.94
C ILE A 212 -11.09 -3.15 -11.82
N GLN A 213 -11.39 -4.32 -11.25
CA GLN A 213 -11.98 -5.45 -12.01
C GLN A 213 -13.36 -5.14 -12.59
N ASN A 214 -14.07 -4.18 -12.02
CA ASN A 214 -15.42 -3.78 -12.45
C ASN A 214 -15.42 -2.56 -13.38
N ILE A 215 -14.28 -1.93 -13.64
CA ILE A 215 -14.20 -0.78 -14.53
C ILE A 215 -14.33 -1.25 -15.99
N LYS A 216 -15.32 -0.71 -16.68
CA LYS A 216 -15.40 -0.85 -18.13
C LYS A 216 -14.40 0.12 -18.76
N THR A 217 -13.61 -0.37 -19.69
CA THR A 217 -12.72 0.48 -20.48
C THR A 217 -13.54 1.56 -21.18
N GLU A 218 -13.27 2.81 -20.85
CA GLU A 218 -13.95 3.92 -21.53
C GLU A 218 -13.52 3.96 -22.98
N LYS A 219 -14.53 4.11 -23.86
CA LYS A 219 -14.27 4.31 -25.28
C LYS A 219 -13.81 5.75 -25.48
N PHE A 220 -12.90 5.94 -26.42
CA PHE A 220 -12.48 7.28 -26.83
C PHE A 220 -13.70 8.11 -27.24
N ILE A 221 -13.86 9.26 -26.62
CA ILE A 221 -14.86 10.27 -26.97
C ILE A 221 -14.14 11.40 -27.66
N ASN A 222 -14.63 11.79 -28.85
CA ASN A 222 -14.06 12.92 -29.57
C ASN A 222 -14.18 14.19 -28.73
N TYR A 223 -13.07 14.93 -28.59
CA TYR A 223 -13.09 16.23 -27.94
C TYR A 223 -13.84 17.25 -28.78
N SER A 224 -14.47 18.23 -28.11
CA SER A 224 -15.13 19.35 -28.78
C SER A 224 -14.13 20.17 -29.60
N LYS A 225 -14.49 20.49 -30.86
CA LYS A 225 -13.73 21.38 -31.72
C LYS A 225 -14.11 22.87 -31.51
N LEU A 226 -15.11 23.13 -30.67
CA LEU A 226 -15.54 24.47 -30.35
C LEU A 226 -14.62 25.10 -29.29
N PRO A 227 -14.35 26.40 -29.35
CA PRO A 227 -13.60 27.10 -28.34
C PRO A 227 -14.35 27.05 -26.99
N TYR A 228 -13.60 26.89 -25.90
CA TYR A 228 -14.18 26.92 -24.55
C TYR A 228 -14.57 28.34 -24.14
N ILE A 229 -15.59 28.44 -23.28
CA ILE A 229 -16.00 29.71 -22.65
C ILE A 229 -15.62 29.63 -21.18
N ARG A 230 -14.90 30.62 -20.68
CA ARG A 230 -14.57 30.77 -19.27
C ARG A 230 -15.60 31.62 -18.56
N ARG A 231 -16.05 31.17 -17.38
CA ARG A 231 -16.93 31.89 -16.47
C ARG A 231 -16.35 31.85 -15.07
N ASP A 232 -16.33 33.00 -14.40
CA ASP A 232 -15.92 33.12 -13.00
C ASP A 232 -17.18 33.37 -12.17
N LEU A 233 -17.34 32.56 -11.11
CA LEU A 233 -18.45 32.64 -10.17
C LEU A 233 -17.90 32.90 -8.77
N SER A 234 -18.53 33.81 -8.04
CA SER A 234 -18.19 34.14 -6.65
C SER A 234 -19.37 33.76 -5.74
N PHE A 235 -19.08 32.99 -4.71
CA PHE A 235 -20.08 32.55 -3.75
C PHE A 235 -19.70 32.96 -2.32
N LEU A 236 -20.69 33.39 -1.55
CA LEU A 236 -20.58 33.47 -0.10
C LEU A 236 -21.17 32.18 0.49
N ILE A 237 -20.34 31.40 1.15
CA ILE A 237 -20.72 30.10 1.69
C ILE A 237 -20.40 30.02 3.16
N GLY A 238 -21.20 29.25 3.91
CA GLY A 238 -20.92 28.95 5.31
C GLY A 238 -19.65 28.09 5.46
N VAL A 239 -18.90 28.28 6.53
CA VAL A 239 -17.64 27.56 6.82
C VAL A 239 -17.79 26.04 6.85
N SER A 240 -19.01 25.54 7.10
CA SER A 240 -19.33 24.10 7.12
C SER A 240 -19.50 23.48 5.74
N VAL A 241 -19.61 24.27 4.66
CA VAL A 241 -19.80 23.78 3.29
C VAL A 241 -18.47 23.34 2.72
N ARG A 242 -18.40 22.08 2.29
CA ARG A 242 -17.20 21.53 1.67
C ARG A 242 -17.10 21.94 0.21
N TYR A 243 -15.88 22.20 -0.25
CA TYR A 243 -15.60 22.55 -1.64
C TYR A 243 -16.08 21.46 -2.63
N GLU A 244 -15.91 20.19 -2.29
CA GLU A 244 -16.37 19.06 -3.11
C GLU A 244 -17.87 19.08 -3.37
N SER A 245 -18.67 19.58 -2.42
CA SER A 245 -20.12 19.72 -2.60
C SER A 245 -20.48 20.77 -3.65
N ILE A 246 -19.67 21.84 -3.73
CA ILE A 246 -19.86 22.89 -4.73
C ILE A 246 -19.46 22.38 -6.11
N LEU A 247 -18.31 21.70 -6.22
CA LEU A 247 -17.87 21.09 -7.47
C LEU A 247 -18.91 20.13 -8.02
N LYS A 248 -19.43 19.23 -7.17
CA LYS A 248 -20.46 18.28 -7.55
C LYS A 248 -21.72 18.96 -8.09
N LEU A 249 -22.15 20.04 -7.44
CA LEU A 249 -23.30 20.84 -7.90
C LEU A 249 -23.05 21.47 -9.26
N ILE A 250 -21.84 21.99 -9.50
CA ILE A 250 -21.45 22.56 -10.80
C ILE A 250 -21.41 21.49 -11.88
N GLU A 251 -20.87 20.32 -11.60
CA GLU A 251 -20.82 19.18 -12.52
C GLU A 251 -22.23 18.68 -12.88
N GLU A 252 -23.11 18.56 -11.88
CA GLU A 252 -24.51 18.13 -12.06
C GLU A 252 -25.35 19.18 -12.84
N THR A 253 -25.01 20.46 -12.74
CA THR A 253 -25.70 21.54 -13.44
C THR A 253 -25.14 21.83 -14.84
N ASN A 254 -23.99 21.23 -15.19
CA ASN A 254 -23.38 21.37 -16.50
C ASN A 254 -24.21 20.58 -17.54
N VAL A 255 -25.36 21.13 -17.90
CA VAL A 255 -26.18 20.65 -19.01
C VAL A 255 -25.48 21.08 -20.30
N HIS A 256 -25.18 20.12 -21.15
CA HIS A 256 -24.52 20.21 -22.45
C HIS A 256 -25.04 21.31 -23.37
#